data_0321ff54807a90b9a7e01545223e1275
#
_entry.id   0321ff54807a90b9a7e01545223e1275
#
_cell.length_a   1.000
_cell.length_b   1.000
_cell.length_c   1.000
_cell.angle_alpha   90.00
_cell.angle_beta   90.00
_cell.angle_gamma   90.00
#
_symmetry.space_group_name_H-M   'P 1'
#
loop_
_entity.id
_entity.type
_entity.pdbx_description
1 polymer ?
#
loop_
_entity_poly.entity_id
_entity_poly.type
_entity_poly.pdbx_seq_one_letter_code
_entity_poly.pdbx_strand_id
1 'polypeptide(L)'
;MEEQEMSIKKTNINSHSNLKVKYEDKLQKALMREAYEKVNQYSLALELIHNHEKGLKIEIGDSKWEEELKIDLGQDFQPPVPERINLSASAIETYENCPLKFRLGRIDGIPQSAKKPELTFGNIIHKVLQRFHEKGKELSRKRILRLLEEEWMPNEFDYAVREEKFKEQGIEILKRYQKIIDINPPDVLRTEESFSFEIGPITIRGAIDRIDKTME
;
A
#
# COMPACT_ATOMS: atom_id res chain seq x y z
N MET A 1 9.09 -0.40 19.37
CA MET A 1 7.63 -0.71 19.35
C MET A 1 6.89 0.03 20.46
N GLU A 2 7.34 0.02 21.69
CA GLU A 2 6.69 0.73 22.82
C GLU A 2 6.62 2.25 22.67
N GLU A 3 7.63 2.91 22.09
CA GLU A 3 7.62 4.37 21.87
C GLU A 3 6.63 4.81 20.78
N GLN A 4 6.38 3.98 19.77
CA GLN A 4 5.38 4.27 18.73
C GLN A 4 3.96 4.06 19.25
N GLU A 5 3.71 3.05 20.07
CA GLU A 5 2.41 2.87 20.75
C GLU A 5 2.10 4.00 21.74
N MET A 6 3.12 4.49 22.46
CA MET A 6 2.95 5.65 23.36
C MET A 6 2.67 6.95 22.58
N SER A 7 3.27 7.14 21.40
CA SER A 7 3.01 8.31 20.55
C SER A 7 1.59 8.30 19.98
N ILE A 8 1.07 7.14 19.55
CA ILE A 8 -0.30 6.98 19.07
C ILE A 8 -1.30 7.17 20.20
N LYS A 9 -1.03 6.67 21.40
CA LYS A 9 -1.87 6.91 22.59
C LYS A 9 -1.89 8.38 23.00
N LYS A 10 -0.76 9.11 22.95
CA LYS A 10 -0.71 10.55 23.25
C LYS A 10 -1.49 11.41 22.26
N THR A 11 -1.45 11.09 20.96
CA THR A 11 -2.22 11.82 19.93
C THR A 11 -3.72 11.58 20.08
N ASN A 12 -4.15 10.39 20.43
CA ASN A 12 -5.56 10.09 20.68
C ASN A 12 -6.08 10.79 21.96
N ILE A 13 -5.31 10.81 23.05
CA ILE A 13 -5.71 11.45 24.31
C ILE A 13 -5.97 12.96 24.11
N ASN A 14 -5.13 13.66 23.30
CA ASN A 14 -5.33 15.08 23.02
C ASN A 14 -6.54 15.36 22.10
N SER A 15 -6.88 14.47 21.18
CA SER A 15 -8.05 14.63 20.31
C SER A 15 -9.37 14.40 21.07
N HIS A 16 -9.42 13.42 21.96
CA HIS A 16 -10.61 13.12 22.75
C HIS A 16 -10.89 14.16 23.84
N SER A 17 -9.86 14.71 24.49
CA SER A 17 -10.05 15.81 25.44
C SER A 17 -10.65 17.05 24.78
N ASN A 18 -10.24 17.37 23.55
CA ASN A 18 -10.80 18.45 22.76
C ASN A 18 -12.26 18.19 22.33
N LEU A 19 -12.61 16.94 22.05
CA LEU A 19 -13.97 16.56 21.69
C LEU A 19 -14.93 16.70 22.86
N LYS A 20 -14.53 16.26 24.04
CA LYS A 20 -15.30 16.43 25.27
C LYS A 20 -15.60 17.90 25.56
N VAL A 21 -14.59 18.75 25.49
CA VAL A 21 -14.74 20.23 25.68
C VAL A 21 -15.71 20.81 24.64
N LYS A 22 -15.65 20.36 23.37
CA LYS A 22 -16.58 20.79 22.32
C LYS A 22 -18.03 20.48 22.68
N TYR A 23 -18.32 19.29 23.20
CA TYR A 23 -19.67 18.88 23.55
C TYR A 23 -20.13 19.46 24.88
N GLU A 24 -19.26 19.72 25.84
CA GLU A 24 -19.55 20.48 27.08
C GLU A 24 -19.97 21.92 26.75
N ASP A 25 -19.27 22.59 25.81
CA ASP A 25 -19.65 23.96 25.36
C ASP A 25 -21.01 23.96 24.63
N LYS A 26 -21.26 22.95 23.77
CA LYS A 26 -22.57 22.78 23.12
C LYS A 26 -23.70 22.57 24.14
N LEU A 27 -23.45 21.79 25.21
CA LEU A 27 -24.40 21.52 26.28
C LEU A 27 -24.70 22.82 27.07
N GLN A 28 -23.68 23.57 27.46
CA GLN A 28 -23.87 24.83 28.15
C GLN A 28 -24.67 25.83 27.33
N LYS A 29 -24.37 25.96 26.02
CA LYS A 29 -25.15 26.83 25.13
C LYS A 29 -26.60 26.40 24.97
N ALA A 30 -26.86 25.07 24.96
CA ALA A 30 -28.22 24.54 24.93
C ALA A 30 -29.01 24.81 26.22
N LEU A 31 -28.37 24.69 27.38
CA LEU A 31 -28.94 25.03 28.68
C LEU A 31 -29.32 26.52 28.77
N MET A 32 -28.42 27.40 28.32
CA MET A 32 -28.69 28.87 28.34
C MET A 32 -29.85 29.27 27.43
N ARG A 33 -30.14 28.46 26.41
CA ARG A 33 -31.21 28.71 25.43
C ARG A 33 -32.49 27.92 25.71
N GLU A 34 -32.55 27.22 26.84
CA GLU A 34 -33.67 26.35 27.26
C GLU A 34 -34.05 25.30 26.19
N ALA A 35 -33.06 24.89 25.37
CA ALA A 35 -33.26 23.95 24.30
C ALA A 35 -33.16 22.48 24.81
N TYR A 36 -34.15 22.04 25.56
CA TYR A 36 -34.16 20.77 26.31
C TYR A 36 -33.89 19.54 25.47
N GLU A 37 -34.39 19.48 24.23
CA GLU A 37 -34.08 18.37 23.31
C GLU A 37 -32.57 18.30 23.03
N LYS A 38 -31.93 19.44 22.76
CA LYS A 38 -30.46 19.48 22.53
C LYS A 38 -29.68 19.19 23.79
N VAL A 39 -30.19 19.58 24.97
CA VAL A 39 -29.57 19.24 26.26
C VAL A 39 -29.49 17.72 26.43
N ASN A 40 -30.58 16.99 26.13
CA ASN A 40 -30.58 15.53 26.20
C ASN A 40 -29.61 14.91 25.19
N GLN A 41 -29.58 15.39 23.94
CA GLN A 41 -28.68 14.90 22.90
C GLN A 41 -27.20 15.09 23.29
N TYR A 42 -26.82 16.29 23.80
CA TYR A 42 -25.42 16.55 24.18
C TYR A 42 -25.01 15.85 25.47
N SER A 43 -25.94 15.62 26.39
CA SER A 43 -25.68 14.84 27.62
C SER A 43 -25.37 13.36 27.22
N LEU A 44 -26.20 12.79 26.35
CA LEU A 44 -25.98 11.43 25.85
C LEU A 44 -24.69 11.32 25.03
N ALA A 45 -24.38 12.34 24.21
CA ALA A 45 -23.13 12.38 23.46
C ALA A 45 -21.90 12.39 24.39
N LEU A 46 -21.92 13.14 25.48
CA LEU A 46 -20.85 13.16 26.49
C LEU A 46 -20.68 11.81 27.19
N GLU A 47 -21.77 11.10 27.47
CA GLU A 47 -21.73 9.74 28.03
C GLU A 47 -21.09 8.76 27.03
N LEU A 48 -21.48 8.81 25.76
CA LEU A 48 -20.91 7.96 24.70
C LEU A 48 -19.43 8.24 24.49
N ILE A 49 -19.01 9.52 24.47
CA ILE A 49 -17.60 9.92 24.39
C ILE A 49 -16.82 9.34 25.57
N HIS A 50 -17.33 9.48 26.79
CA HIS A 50 -16.69 8.95 27.99
C HIS A 50 -16.54 7.42 27.96
N ASN A 51 -17.56 6.70 27.50
CA ASN A 51 -17.51 5.24 27.36
C ASN A 51 -16.49 4.84 26.29
N HIS A 52 -16.42 5.55 25.18
CA HIS A 52 -15.44 5.34 24.11
C HIS A 52 -14.00 5.57 24.63
N GLU A 53 -13.76 6.63 25.42
CA GLU A 53 -12.46 6.89 26.05
C GLU A 53 -12.00 5.75 26.96
N LYS A 54 -12.95 5.05 27.60
CA LYS A 54 -12.67 3.88 28.43
C LYS A 54 -12.49 2.58 27.63
N GLY A 55 -12.60 2.62 26.31
CA GLY A 55 -12.54 1.45 25.44
C GLY A 55 -13.75 0.53 25.57
N LEU A 56 -14.87 1.02 26.11
CA LEU A 56 -16.11 0.27 26.18
C LEU A 56 -16.81 0.24 24.80
N LYS A 57 -17.48 -0.88 24.51
CA LYS A 57 -18.31 -0.96 23.31
C LYS A 57 -19.48 0.03 23.45
N ILE A 58 -19.61 0.94 22.49
CA ILE A 58 -20.71 1.88 22.41
C ILE A 58 -21.60 1.53 21.21
N GLU A 59 -22.89 1.74 21.35
CA GLU A 59 -23.85 1.64 20.26
C GLU A 59 -24.40 3.05 19.98
N ILE A 60 -24.24 3.54 18.77
CA ILE A 60 -24.65 4.86 18.34
C ILE A 60 -25.71 4.65 17.26
N GLY A 61 -26.89 5.29 17.42
CA GLY A 61 -27.98 5.23 16.47
C GLY A 61 -27.71 6.01 15.16
N ASP A 62 -28.74 6.13 14.33
CA ASP A 62 -28.62 6.73 12.97
C ASP A 62 -29.35 8.07 12.87
N SER A 63 -29.61 8.75 14.00
CA SER A 63 -30.15 10.11 13.96
C SER A 63 -29.06 11.10 13.53
N LYS A 64 -29.45 12.24 12.98
CA LYS A 64 -28.51 13.25 12.45
C LYS A 64 -27.42 13.66 13.43
N TRP A 65 -27.74 13.81 14.72
CA TRP A 65 -26.74 14.20 15.74
C TRP A 65 -25.83 13.03 16.12
N GLU A 66 -26.34 11.79 16.03
CA GLU A 66 -25.56 10.57 16.24
C GLU A 66 -24.61 10.30 15.10
N GLU A 67 -25.00 10.59 13.86
CA GLU A 67 -24.09 10.56 12.69
C GLU A 67 -22.97 11.59 12.85
N GLU A 68 -23.28 12.81 13.29
CA GLU A 68 -22.25 13.82 13.60
C GLU A 68 -21.30 13.33 14.71
N LEU A 69 -21.82 12.67 15.74
CA LEU A 69 -21.00 12.10 16.80
C LEU A 69 -20.12 10.96 16.32
N LYS A 70 -20.61 10.06 15.45
CA LYS A 70 -19.81 8.99 14.83
C LYS A 70 -18.62 9.56 14.07
N ILE A 71 -18.85 10.62 13.26
CA ILE A 71 -17.79 11.33 12.54
C ILE A 71 -16.77 11.93 13.52
N ASP A 72 -17.25 12.62 14.55
CA ASP A 72 -16.41 13.26 15.58
C ASP A 72 -15.57 12.22 16.37
N LEU A 73 -16.10 11.02 16.60
CA LEU A 73 -15.40 9.90 17.24
C LEU A 73 -14.46 9.14 16.27
N GLY A 74 -14.46 9.48 14.98
CA GLY A 74 -13.69 8.79 13.98
C GLY A 74 -14.19 7.37 13.65
N GLN A 75 -15.38 6.97 14.11
CA GLN A 75 -15.93 5.63 13.90
C GLN A 75 -16.42 5.40 12.46
N ASP A 76 -16.83 6.47 11.75
CA ASP A 76 -17.33 6.37 10.38
C ASP A 76 -16.23 6.45 9.31
N PHE A 77 -14.96 6.66 9.71
CA PHE A 77 -13.86 6.79 8.75
C PHE A 77 -13.16 5.46 8.45
N GLN A 78 -13.88 4.34 8.52
CA GLN A 78 -13.37 3.08 8.01
C GLN A 78 -14.00 2.84 6.62
N PRO A 79 -13.27 3.08 5.53
CA PRO A 79 -13.77 2.69 4.22
C PRO A 79 -14.15 1.20 4.28
N PRO A 80 -15.28 0.82 3.68
CA PRO A 80 -15.72 -0.56 3.71
C PRO A 80 -14.63 -1.45 3.11
N VAL A 81 -14.35 -2.56 3.76
CA VAL A 81 -13.46 -3.58 3.18
C VAL A 81 -14.14 -4.11 1.92
N PRO A 82 -13.48 -4.12 0.76
CA PRO A 82 -14.07 -4.65 -0.46
C PRO A 82 -14.51 -6.11 -0.28
N GLU A 83 -15.65 -6.48 -0.82
CA GLU A 83 -16.14 -7.87 -0.82
C GLU A 83 -15.15 -8.83 -1.50
N ARG A 84 -14.40 -8.33 -2.49
CA ARG A 84 -13.33 -9.06 -3.18
C ARG A 84 -12.02 -8.32 -3.10
N ILE A 85 -10.98 -9.02 -2.72
CA ILE A 85 -9.63 -8.47 -2.58
C ILE A 85 -8.72 -9.08 -3.63
N ASN A 86 -8.03 -8.21 -4.41
CA ASN A 86 -7.00 -8.64 -5.34
C ASN A 86 -5.64 -8.61 -4.64
N LEU A 87 -4.97 -9.76 -4.59
CA LEU A 87 -3.65 -9.91 -3.99
C LEU A 87 -2.61 -10.27 -5.06
N SER A 88 -1.46 -9.65 -4.95
CA SER A 88 -0.23 -10.05 -5.62
C SER A 88 0.79 -10.53 -4.58
N ALA A 89 1.88 -11.17 -5.00
CA ALA A 89 2.96 -11.56 -4.09
C ALA A 89 3.46 -10.37 -3.25
N SER A 90 3.67 -9.21 -3.87
CA SER A 90 4.08 -7.99 -3.18
C SER A 90 3.01 -7.43 -2.22
N ALA A 91 1.73 -7.69 -2.50
CA ALA A 91 0.64 -7.30 -1.61
C ALA A 91 0.63 -8.17 -0.35
N ILE A 92 0.84 -9.48 -0.52
CA ILE A 92 0.96 -10.45 0.58
C ILE A 92 2.16 -10.09 1.46
N GLU A 93 3.33 -9.89 0.86
CA GLU A 93 4.54 -9.45 1.57
C GLU A 93 4.32 -8.14 2.33
N THR A 94 3.60 -7.17 1.71
CA THR A 94 3.28 -5.91 2.39
C THR A 94 2.41 -6.14 3.62
N TYR A 95 1.45 -7.06 3.54
CA TYR A 95 0.58 -7.43 4.67
C TYR A 95 1.37 -8.11 5.79
N GLU A 96 2.22 -9.07 5.45
CA GLU A 96 3.07 -9.79 6.42
C GLU A 96 4.02 -8.85 7.15
N ASN A 97 4.62 -7.89 6.43
CA ASN A 97 5.53 -6.92 7.02
C ASN A 97 4.81 -5.85 7.85
N CYS A 98 3.65 -5.37 7.38
CA CYS A 98 2.86 -4.33 8.05
C CYS A 98 1.41 -4.31 7.56
N PRO A 99 0.46 -4.93 8.30
CA PRO A 99 -0.97 -4.92 7.95
C PRO A 99 -1.55 -3.52 7.80
N LEU A 100 -1.10 -2.54 8.60
CA LEU A 100 -1.54 -1.15 8.49
C LEU A 100 -1.13 -0.53 7.15
N LYS A 101 0.11 -0.75 6.71
CA LYS A 101 0.59 -0.27 5.40
C LYS A 101 -0.20 -0.89 4.25
N PHE A 102 -0.51 -2.18 4.36
CA PHE A 102 -1.38 -2.86 3.41
C PHE A 102 -2.76 -2.22 3.37
N ARG A 103 -3.40 -2.00 4.52
CA ARG A 103 -4.69 -1.36 4.62
C ARG A 103 -4.68 0.02 3.97
N LEU A 104 -3.80 0.91 4.42
CA LEU A 104 -3.71 2.28 3.91
C LEU A 104 -3.49 2.34 2.39
N GLY A 105 -2.60 1.48 1.86
CA GLY A 105 -2.25 1.50 0.43
C GLY A 105 -3.22 0.72 -0.47
N ARG A 106 -3.82 -0.38 0.02
CA ARG A 106 -4.59 -1.30 -0.81
C ARG A 106 -6.10 -1.24 -0.58
N ILE A 107 -6.52 -0.98 0.66
CA ILE A 107 -7.94 -0.88 1.01
C ILE A 107 -8.39 0.58 0.95
N ASP A 108 -7.68 1.45 1.66
CA ASP A 108 -8.02 2.88 1.76
C ASP A 108 -7.56 3.69 0.54
N GLY A 109 -6.72 3.12 -0.33
CA GLY A 109 -6.29 3.73 -1.58
C GLY A 109 -5.39 4.96 -1.42
N ILE A 110 -4.74 5.12 -0.27
CA ILE A 110 -3.86 6.26 -0.02
C ILE A 110 -2.62 6.16 -0.93
N PRO A 111 -2.40 7.12 -1.84
CA PRO A 111 -1.29 7.06 -2.77
C PRO A 111 0.06 7.17 -2.06
N GLN A 112 1.01 6.33 -2.45
CA GLN A 112 2.39 6.45 -1.99
C GLN A 112 3.07 7.60 -2.73
N SER A 113 3.61 8.56 -1.98
CA SER A 113 4.03 9.87 -2.51
C SER A 113 5.39 9.90 -3.20
N ALA A 114 6.14 8.82 -3.32
CA ALA A 114 7.49 8.89 -3.87
C ALA A 114 7.72 7.92 -5.03
N LYS A 115 8.23 8.44 -6.15
CA LYS A 115 8.94 7.65 -7.15
C LYS A 115 10.06 6.91 -6.42
N LYS A 116 10.16 5.60 -6.64
CA LYS A 116 11.25 4.78 -6.07
C LYS A 116 12.20 4.42 -7.20
N PRO A 117 13.37 5.07 -7.27
CA PRO A 117 14.36 4.79 -8.32
C PRO A 117 14.72 3.31 -8.39
N GLU A 118 14.71 2.60 -7.25
CA GLU A 118 14.96 1.16 -7.16
C GLU A 118 13.89 0.36 -7.90
N LEU A 119 12.62 0.78 -7.82
CA LEU A 119 11.52 0.12 -8.53
C LEU A 119 11.61 0.38 -10.05
N THR A 120 11.92 1.61 -10.45
CA THR A 120 12.16 1.96 -11.85
C THR A 120 13.31 1.12 -12.41
N PHE A 121 14.43 1.03 -11.69
CA PHE A 121 15.56 0.21 -12.07
C PHE A 121 15.18 -1.28 -12.21
N GLY A 122 14.48 -1.84 -11.23
CA GLY A 122 13.97 -3.22 -11.29
C GLY A 122 13.14 -3.45 -12.55
N ASN A 123 12.18 -2.57 -12.83
CA ASN A 123 11.32 -2.68 -14.03
C ASN A 123 12.12 -2.61 -15.34
N ILE A 124 13.17 -1.78 -15.42
CA ILE A 124 14.07 -1.73 -16.59
C ILE A 124 14.75 -3.09 -16.78
N ILE A 125 15.35 -3.65 -15.72
CA ILE A 125 16.03 -4.94 -15.79
C ILE A 125 15.06 -6.06 -16.21
N HIS A 126 13.85 -6.11 -15.63
CA HIS A 126 12.82 -7.08 -16.03
C HIS A 126 12.48 -6.96 -17.52
N LYS A 127 12.24 -5.78 -18.05
CA LYS A 127 11.97 -5.56 -19.49
C LYS A 127 13.14 -5.98 -20.38
N VAL A 128 14.36 -5.66 -19.97
CA VAL A 128 15.56 -6.08 -20.71
C VAL A 128 15.65 -7.60 -20.80
N LEU A 129 15.43 -8.30 -19.67
CA LEU A 129 15.48 -9.76 -19.63
C LEU A 129 14.32 -10.39 -20.41
N GLN A 130 13.10 -9.86 -20.32
CA GLN A 130 11.96 -10.28 -21.12
C GLN A 130 12.29 -10.23 -22.62
N ARG A 131 12.73 -9.06 -23.12
CA ARG A 131 13.08 -8.86 -24.52
C ARG A 131 14.31 -9.66 -24.94
N PHE A 132 15.24 -9.91 -24.02
CA PHE A 132 16.40 -10.72 -24.25
C PHE A 132 16.05 -12.19 -24.56
N HIS A 133 15.03 -12.70 -23.88
CA HIS A 133 14.54 -14.08 -24.05
C HIS A 133 13.40 -14.23 -25.06
N GLU A 134 13.10 -13.21 -25.85
CA GLU A 134 12.16 -13.38 -26.96
C GLU A 134 12.58 -14.51 -27.90
N LYS A 135 11.61 -15.37 -28.24
CA LYS A 135 11.84 -16.55 -29.07
C LYS A 135 12.51 -16.22 -30.42
N GLY A 136 13.52 -16.98 -30.79
CA GLY A 136 14.23 -16.83 -32.07
C GLY A 136 15.22 -15.67 -32.12
N LYS A 137 15.52 -15.03 -30.99
CA LYS A 137 16.51 -13.95 -30.90
C LYS A 137 17.84 -14.48 -30.36
N GLU A 138 18.93 -13.85 -30.80
CA GLU A 138 20.28 -14.20 -30.37
C GLU A 138 20.49 -13.83 -28.88
N LEU A 139 21.04 -14.74 -28.09
CA LEU A 139 21.38 -14.53 -26.68
C LEU A 139 22.84 -14.02 -26.58
N SER A 140 23.12 -12.82 -27.11
CA SER A 140 24.47 -12.27 -27.10
C SER A 140 24.65 -11.09 -26.15
N ARG A 141 25.88 -10.94 -25.63
CA ARG A 141 26.28 -9.82 -24.78
C ARG A 141 26.01 -8.46 -25.43
N LYS A 142 26.25 -8.36 -26.73
CA LYS A 142 26.02 -7.12 -27.48
C LYS A 142 24.54 -6.76 -27.49
N ARG A 143 23.66 -7.75 -27.65
CA ARG A 143 22.22 -7.55 -27.67
C ARG A 143 21.68 -7.15 -26.29
N ILE A 144 22.08 -7.84 -25.22
CA ILE A 144 21.56 -7.54 -23.88
C ILE A 144 21.93 -6.11 -23.41
N LEU A 145 23.16 -5.66 -23.73
CA LEU A 145 23.58 -4.31 -23.40
C LEU A 145 22.87 -3.23 -24.27
N ARG A 146 22.61 -3.52 -25.54
CA ARG A 146 21.81 -2.65 -26.40
C ARG A 146 20.37 -2.53 -25.86
N LEU A 147 19.76 -3.64 -25.43
CA LEU A 147 18.44 -3.63 -24.82
C LEU A 147 18.39 -2.77 -23.56
N LEU A 148 19.45 -2.76 -22.74
CA LEU A 148 19.54 -1.87 -21.58
C LEU A 148 19.50 -0.40 -21.99
N GLU A 149 20.22 -0.02 -23.06
CA GLU A 149 20.18 1.37 -23.55
C GLU A 149 18.81 1.74 -24.15
N GLU A 150 18.14 0.81 -24.82
CA GLU A 150 16.81 1.03 -25.41
C GLU A 150 15.71 1.16 -24.33
N GLU A 151 15.78 0.37 -23.24
CA GLU A 151 14.78 0.41 -22.16
C GLU A 151 15.12 1.43 -21.07
N TRP A 152 16.28 2.08 -21.13
CA TRP A 152 16.65 3.07 -20.14
C TRP A 152 15.71 4.27 -20.17
N MET A 153 15.19 4.64 -19.00
CA MET A 153 14.29 5.78 -18.83
C MET A 153 15.04 6.94 -18.16
N PRO A 154 15.59 7.90 -18.92
CA PRO A 154 16.25 9.05 -18.34
C PRO A 154 15.25 9.92 -17.56
N ASN A 155 15.72 10.62 -16.55
CA ASN A 155 14.92 11.51 -15.67
C ASN A 155 13.91 10.82 -14.73
N GLU A 156 13.93 9.50 -14.64
CA GLU A 156 13.15 8.76 -13.63
C GLU A 156 13.92 8.54 -12.32
N PHE A 157 15.17 9.02 -12.25
CA PHE A 157 16.05 8.97 -11.10
C PHE A 157 16.20 10.38 -10.51
N ASP A 158 16.25 10.48 -9.17
CA ASP A 158 16.21 11.77 -8.46
C ASP A 158 17.43 12.68 -8.80
N TYR A 159 18.61 12.07 -9.09
CA TYR A 159 19.85 12.79 -9.38
C TYR A 159 20.65 12.07 -10.46
N ALA A 160 21.30 12.84 -11.35
CA ALA A 160 22.13 12.31 -12.43
C ALA A 160 23.25 11.36 -11.96
N VAL A 161 23.89 11.68 -10.82
CA VAL A 161 24.92 10.80 -10.23
C VAL A 161 24.35 9.45 -9.78
N ARG A 162 23.12 9.45 -9.29
CA ARG A 162 22.42 8.22 -8.88
C ARG A 162 21.97 7.41 -10.10
N GLU A 163 21.53 8.08 -11.14
CA GLU A 163 21.18 7.46 -12.41
C GLU A 163 22.38 6.73 -13.02
N GLU A 164 23.54 7.38 -13.07
CA GLU A 164 24.78 6.78 -13.59
C GLU A 164 25.19 5.53 -12.81
N LYS A 165 25.12 5.57 -11.48
CA LYS A 165 25.39 4.41 -10.62
C LYS A 165 24.42 3.23 -10.90
N PHE A 166 23.14 3.50 -11.07
CA PHE A 166 22.16 2.47 -11.43
C PHE A 166 22.46 1.88 -12.81
N LYS A 167 22.85 2.71 -13.77
CA LYS A 167 23.22 2.26 -15.11
C LYS A 167 24.45 1.35 -15.08
N GLU A 168 25.50 1.74 -14.35
CA GLU A 168 26.69 0.91 -14.13
C GLU A 168 26.34 -0.42 -13.46
N GLN A 169 25.51 -0.39 -12.42
CA GLN A 169 25.02 -1.58 -11.73
C GLN A 169 24.23 -2.50 -12.68
N GLY A 170 23.37 -1.94 -13.53
CA GLY A 170 22.64 -2.69 -14.54
C GLY A 170 23.55 -3.40 -15.53
N ILE A 171 24.56 -2.69 -16.03
CA ILE A 171 25.58 -3.27 -16.92
C ILE A 171 26.29 -4.46 -16.25
N GLU A 172 26.68 -4.34 -14.99
CA GLU A 172 27.36 -5.41 -14.26
C GLU A 172 26.44 -6.62 -13.98
N ILE A 173 25.18 -6.37 -13.60
CA ILE A 173 24.17 -7.43 -13.41
C ILE A 173 23.98 -8.22 -14.72
N LEU A 174 23.77 -7.51 -15.83
CA LEU A 174 23.51 -8.13 -17.13
C LEU A 174 24.75 -8.85 -17.69
N LYS A 175 25.95 -8.36 -17.43
CA LYS A 175 27.21 -9.09 -17.76
C LYS A 175 27.35 -10.39 -16.97
N ARG A 176 27.01 -10.38 -15.67
CA ARG A 176 27.02 -11.61 -14.86
C ARG A 176 25.96 -12.60 -15.32
N TYR A 177 24.77 -12.11 -15.60
CA TYR A 177 23.69 -12.90 -16.14
C TYR A 177 24.08 -13.57 -17.46
N GLN A 178 24.69 -12.82 -18.41
CA GLN A 178 25.14 -13.35 -19.68
C GLN A 178 26.14 -14.51 -19.51
N LYS A 179 27.09 -14.40 -18.57
CA LYS A 179 28.04 -15.50 -18.29
C LYS A 179 27.33 -16.79 -17.87
N ILE A 180 26.24 -16.69 -17.12
CA ILE A 180 25.44 -17.86 -16.71
C ILE A 180 24.75 -18.45 -17.93
N ILE A 181 24.17 -17.63 -18.78
CA ILE A 181 23.49 -18.05 -20.01
C ILE A 181 24.47 -18.68 -21.04
N ASP A 182 25.69 -18.17 -21.11
CA ASP A 182 26.72 -18.74 -22.01
C ASP A 182 27.12 -20.16 -21.59
N ILE A 183 27.07 -20.47 -20.29
CA ILE A 183 27.41 -21.82 -19.76
C ILE A 183 26.21 -22.76 -19.88
N ASN A 184 25.03 -22.30 -19.57
CA ASN A 184 23.79 -23.09 -19.56
C ASN A 184 22.63 -22.26 -20.16
N PRO A 185 22.51 -22.26 -21.51
CA PRO A 185 21.45 -21.54 -22.19
C PRO A 185 20.07 -22.15 -21.86
N PRO A 186 19.10 -21.34 -21.41
CA PRO A 186 17.78 -21.85 -21.08
C PRO A 186 16.95 -22.13 -22.34
N ASP A 187 16.15 -23.20 -22.31
CA ASP A 187 15.09 -23.43 -23.29
C ASP A 187 13.82 -22.73 -22.86
N VAL A 188 13.71 -21.43 -23.21
CA VAL A 188 12.63 -20.56 -22.75
C VAL A 188 11.34 -20.89 -23.50
N LEU A 189 10.30 -21.27 -22.73
CA LEU A 189 8.96 -21.52 -23.26
C LEU A 189 8.15 -20.25 -23.35
N ARG A 190 8.13 -19.46 -22.25
CA ARG A 190 7.36 -18.23 -22.12
C ARG A 190 8.06 -17.24 -21.20
N THR A 191 7.76 -15.95 -21.41
CA THR A 191 8.17 -14.85 -20.55
C THR A 191 6.94 -14.03 -20.16
N GLU A 192 6.91 -13.46 -18.93
CA GLU A 192 5.84 -12.63 -18.41
C GLU A 192 4.45 -13.29 -18.52
N GLU A 193 4.38 -14.57 -18.17
CA GLU A 193 3.12 -15.33 -18.20
C GLU A 193 2.25 -14.94 -17.02
N SER A 194 1.17 -14.22 -17.30
CA SER A 194 0.22 -13.78 -16.27
C SER A 194 -0.67 -14.93 -15.83
N PHE A 195 -0.93 -15.00 -14.53
CA PHE A 195 -1.90 -15.92 -13.94
C PHE A 195 -2.88 -15.22 -13.04
N SER A 196 -4.07 -15.79 -12.91
CA SER A 196 -5.10 -15.35 -11.96
C SER A 196 -5.91 -16.56 -11.54
N PHE A 197 -6.14 -16.68 -10.22
CA PHE A 197 -7.04 -17.70 -9.67
C PHE A 197 -7.75 -17.18 -8.41
N GLU A 198 -8.88 -17.79 -8.06
CA GLU A 198 -9.72 -17.36 -6.95
C GLU A 198 -9.64 -18.35 -5.77
N ILE A 199 -9.56 -17.81 -4.55
CA ILE A 199 -9.66 -18.57 -3.30
C ILE A 199 -10.72 -17.86 -2.44
N GLY A 200 -11.96 -18.34 -2.47
CA GLY A 200 -13.08 -17.66 -1.82
C GLY A 200 -13.26 -16.21 -2.32
N PRO A 201 -13.27 -15.20 -1.46
CA PRO A 201 -13.40 -13.80 -1.85
C PRO A 201 -12.09 -13.17 -2.34
N ILE A 202 -11.00 -13.94 -2.41
CA ILE A 202 -9.67 -13.44 -2.76
C ILE A 202 -9.34 -13.86 -4.18
N THR A 203 -8.92 -12.90 -5.01
CA THR A 203 -8.32 -13.15 -6.33
C THR A 203 -6.81 -12.96 -6.24
N ILE A 204 -6.04 -14.02 -6.46
CA ILE A 204 -4.58 -13.97 -6.53
C ILE A 204 -4.16 -13.75 -7.97
N ARG A 205 -3.33 -12.74 -8.21
CA ARG A 205 -2.82 -12.37 -9.53
C ARG A 205 -1.31 -12.20 -9.48
N GLY A 206 -0.67 -12.61 -10.57
CA GLY A 206 0.77 -12.43 -10.72
C GLY A 206 1.20 -12.62 -12.15
N ALA A 207 2.49 -12.46 -12.37
CA ALA A 207 3.18 -12.85 -13.59
C ALA A 207 4.41 -13.67 -13.23
N ILE A 208 4.71 -14.66 -14.05
CA ILE A 208 5.92 -15.48 -13.96
C ILE A 208 6.89 -14.90 -14.97
N ASP A 209 8.02 -14.37 -14.49
CA ASP A 209 8.99 -13.67 -15.34
C ASP A 209 9.49 -14.55 -16.49
N ARG A 210 9.75 -15.85 -16.20
CA ARG A 210 10.21 -16.81 -17.22
C ARG A 210 9.84 -18.26 -16.87
N ILE A 211 9.43 -19.02 -17.87
CA ILE A 211 9.18 -20.46 -17.81
C ILE A 211 10.13 -21.15 -18.77
N ASP A 212 10.98 -22.01 -18.25
CA ASP A 212 11.93 -22.82 -19.03
C ASP A 212 11.44 -24.26 -19.11
N LYS A 213 11.79 -24.92 -20.23
CA LYS A 213 11.61 -26.35 -20.39
C LYS A 213 12.73 -27.08 -19.66
N THR A 214 12.38 -27.96 -18.73
CA THR A 214 13.34 -28.88 -18.10
C THR A 214 13.51 -30.10 -18.99
N MET A 215 14.74 -30.50 -19.25
CA MET A 215 14.99 -31.84 -19.78
C MET A 215 14.85 -32.84 -18.62
N GLU A 216 13.89 -33.78 -18.77
CA GLU A 216 13.81 -34.96 -17.92
C GLU A 216 14.93 -35.95 -18.24
#